data_928d0a235d90bf1d218f0acaab8f3284
#
_entry.id   928d0a235d90bf1d218f0acaab8f3284
#
_cell.length_a   1.000
_cell.length_b   1.000
_cell.length_c   1.000
_cell.angle_alpha   90.00
_cell.angle_beta   90.00
_cell.angle_gamma   90.00
#
_symmetry.space_group_name_H-M   'P 1'
#
loop_
_entity.id
_entity.type
_entity.pdbx_description
1 polymer ?
#
loop_
_entity_poly.entity_id
_entity_poly.type
_entity_poly.pdbx_seq_one_letter_code
_entity_poly.pdbx_strand_id
1 'polypeptide(L)'
;MKYIEFDESRPMDLVLLGRVAIDFNPAYNDQVKEEFKPLKKVHMFEKFVGGSPANIAVGVTKHGLKAGFIGKVSDDQFGEYVVDYFDERGIDTSQITKCTNGEKLGLTFTEMLSPKESSILMYRNRIADLQLHVDDIHEDYIKNAKAILISGTALAESPSREAAIKAVMLAKKVNTKIIFDIDYREYNWKNADEISIYYSIVAKEADIIMGSREEFDLTEKLIKEGMTDEESAATGRQKMQRSLSSNTV
;
A
#
# COMPACT_ATOMS: atom_id res chain seq x y z
N MET A 1 -21.81 -17.48 8.96
CA MET A 1 -20.69 -16.66 8.47
C MET A 1 -20.81 -15.34 9.23
N LYS A 2 -19.82 -14.97 10.05
CA LYS A 2 -19.83 -13.65 10.70
C LYS A 2 -19.23 -12.65 9.72
N TYR A 3 -19.96 -11.62 9.39
CA TYR A 3 -19.47 -10.50 8.60
C TYR A 3 -18.65 -9.57 9.51
N ILE A 4 -17.67 -8.86 8.93
CA ILE A 4 -16.95 -7.82 9.62
C ILE A 4 -17.91 -6.64 9.80
N GLU A 5 -18.10 -6.20 11.05
CA GLU A 5 -18.92 -5.04 11.36
C GLU A 5 -18.01 -3.83 11.49
N PHE A 6 -18.39 -2.74 10.84
CA PHE A 6 -17.73 -1.45 10.95
C PHE A 6 -18.50 -0.54 11.90
N ASP A 7 -17.77 0.33 12.58
CA ASP A 7 -18.36 1.37 13.44
C ASP A 7 -18.85 2.54 12.57
N GLU A 8 -20.13 2.51 12.22
CA GLU A 8 -20.75 3.52 11.35
C GLU A 8 -20.81 4.93 11.95
N SER A 9 -20.51 5.08 13.24
CA SER A 9 -20.43 6.40 13.88
C SER A 9 -19.16 7.17 13.54
N ARG A 10 -18.14 6.50 12.96
CA ARG A 10 -16.86 7.10 12.61
C ARG A 10 -16.96 7.92 11.31
N PRO A 11 -16.40 9.13 11.30
CA PRO A 11 -16.59 10.07 10.19
C PRO A 11 -15.85 9.70 8.90
N MET A 12 -14.81 8.87 8.96
CA MET A 12 -13.98 8.45 7.82
C MET A 12 -14.17 6.97 7.54
N ASP A 13 -14.39 6.62 6.27
CA ASP A 13 -14.62 5.21 5.91
C ASP A 13 -13.33 4.42 5.86
N LEU A 14 -12.27 4.96 5.23
CA LEU A 14 -11.01 4.26 5.08
C LEU A 14 -9.81 5.22 5.15
N VAL A 15 -8.85 4.88 5.98
CA VAL A 15 -7.51 5.49 5.97
C VAL A 15 -6.55 4.54 5.27
N LEU A 16 -5.71 5.07 4.39
CA LEU A 16 -4.69 4.32 3.63
C LEU A 16 -3.32 4.69 4.17
N LEU A 17 -2.49 3.69 4.50
CA LEU A 17 -1.10 3.89 4.87
C LEU A 17 -0.20 3.16 3.88
N GLY A 18 0.70 3.90 3.24
CA GLY A 18 1.68 3.29 2.35
C GLY A 18 2.21 4.21 1.26
N ARG A 19 2.56 3.59 0.15
CA ARG A 19 3.29 4.19 -0.95
C ARG A 19 2.43 5.13 -1.79
N VAL A 20 3.04 6.28 -2.14
CA VAL A 20 2.63 7.12 -3.26
C VAL A 20 3.84 7.40 -4.16
N ALA A 21 3.62 7.44 -5.45
CA ALA A 21 4.66 7.61 -6.47
C ALA A 21 4.14 8.47 -7.64
N ILE A 22 5.03 8.86 -8.52
CA ILE A 22 4.67 9.46 -9.81
C ILE A 22 4.92 8.42 -10.90
N ASP A 23 3.88 8.09 -11.64
CA ASP A 23 3.97 7.21 -12.80
C ASP A 23 4.02 8.04 -14.08
N PHE A 24 5.04 7.81 -14.90
CA PHE A 24 5.22 8.39 -16.22
C PHE A 24 4.89 7.32 -17.27
N ASN A 25 3.75 7.48 -17.93
CA ASN A 25 3.36 6.61 -19.03
C ASN A 25 3.68 7.26 -20.37
N PRO A 26 4.09 6.49 -21.40
CA PRO A 26 4.26 7.03 -22.73
C PRO A 26 3.00 7.74 -23.20
N ALA A 27 3.14 8.99 -23.64
CA ALA A 27 2.01 9.71 -24.21
C ALA A 27 1.61 9.11 -25.55
N TYR A 28 0.29 8.99 -25.75
CA TYR A 28 -0.31 8.64 -27.04
C TYR A 28 -1.41 9.67 -27.34
N ASN A 29 -1.13 10.58 -28.27
CA ASN A 29 -1.97 11.72 -28.55
C ASN A 29 -1.79 12.19 -30.00
N ASP A 30 -2.30 13.38 -30.35
CA ASP A 30 -2.19 13.92 -31.71
C ASP A 30 -0.76 14.17 -32.19
N GLN A 31 0.18 14.37 -31.29
CA GLN A 31 1.60 14.56 -31.60
C GLN A 31 2.40 13.26 -31.62
N VAL A 32 1.95 12.24 -30.89
CA VAL A 32 2.63 10.94 -30.74
C VAL A 32 1.67 9.84 -31.17
N LYS A 33 1.88 9.30 -32.38
CA LYS A 33 1.00 8.27 -32.98
C LYS A 33 1.53 6.85 -32.79
N GLU A 34 2.81 6.66 -32.45
CA GLU A 34 3.37 5.36 -32.17
C GLU A 34 3.13 4.99 -30.71
N GLU A 35 2.17 4.09 -30.49
CA GLU A 35 1.74 3.67 -29.14
C GLU A 35 2.77 2.75 -28.48
N PHE A 36 3.31 1.79 -29.23
CA PHE A 36 4.21 0.75 -28.68
C PHE A 36 5.65 1.00 -29.13
N LYS A 37 6.54 1.24 -28.15
CA LYS A 37 7.95 1.46 -28.41
C LYS A 37 8.81 1.27 -27.16
N PRO A 38 10.09 0.93 -27.33
CA PRO A 38 11.02 0.85 -26.21
C PRO A 38 11.16 2.19 -25.48
N LEU A 39 11.30 2.14 -24.16
CA LEU A 39 11.40 3.33 -23.31
C LEU A 39 12.46 4.34 -23.79
N LYS A 40 13.60 3.85 -24.30
CA LYS A 40 14.68 4.68 -24.88
C LYS A 40 14.25 5.52 -26.10
N LYS A 41 13.11 5.23 -26.70
CA LYS A 41 12.53 5.96 -27.84
C LYS A 41 11.32 6.81 -27.44
N VAL A 42 10.93 6.79 -26.18
CA VAL A 42 9.82 7.61 -25.69
C VAL A 42 10.32 9.04 -25.49
N HIS A 43 9.67 10.00 -26.10
CA HIS A 43 10.03 11.42 -26.04
C HIS A 43 9.01 12.26 -25.27
N MET A 44 7.80 11.73 -25.05
CA MET A 44 6.75 12.39 -24.31
C MET A 44 6.10 11.44 -23.33
N PHE A 45 5.87 11.93 -22.11
CA PHE A 45 5.21 11.21 -21.05
C PHE A 45 4.03 12.00 -20.50
N GLU A 46 3.00 11.29 -20.09
CA GLU A 46 1.95 11.79 -19.22
C GLU A 46 2.23 11.32 -17.80
N LYS A 47 2.06 12.22 -16.82
CA LYS A 47 2.30 11.91 -15.42
C LYS A 47 0.99 11.63 -14.68
N PHE A 48 1.04 10.65 -13.80
CA PHE A 48 -0.08 10.24 -12.96
C PHE A 48 0.41 10.04 -11.52
N VAL A 49 -0.50 10.20 -10.55
CA VAL A 49 -0.23 9.72 -9.20
C VAL A 49 -0.41 8.21 -9.20
N GLY A 50 0.63 7.50 -8.78
CA GLY A 50 0.69 6.04 -8.69
C GLY A 50 0.89 5.54 -7.27
N GLY A 51 0.93 4.21 -7.13
CA GLY A 51 0.99 3.50 -5.86
C GLY A 51 -0.35 2.85 -5.52
N SER A 52 -0.33 1.57 -5.09
CA SER A 52 -1.56 0.83 -4.76
C SER A 52 -2.44 1.58 -3.74
N PRO A 53 -1.91 2.02 -2.57
CA PRO A 53 -2.73 2.76 -1.60
C PRO A 53 -3.33 4.06 -2.17
N ALA A 54 -2.56 4.80 -2.98
CA ALA A 54 -3.04 6.03 -3.61
C ALA A 54 -4.19 5.77 -4.57
N ASN A 55 -4.07 4.73 -5.40
CA ASN A 55 -5.13 4.32 -6.33
C ASN A 55 -6.38 3.85 -5.59
N ILE A 56 -6.23 3.13 -4.47
CA ILE A 56 -7.34 2.69 -3.63
C ILE A 56 -8.04 3.90 -3.01
N ALA A 57 -7.29 4.89 -2.48
CA ALA A 57 -7.88 6.11 -1.92
C ALA A 57 -8.77 6.83 -2.94
N VAL A 58 -8.28 7.00 -4.17
CA VAL A 58 -9.06 7.57 -5.28
C VAL A 58 -10.29 6.72 -5.63
N GLY A 59 -10.13 5.39 -5.62
CA GLY A 59 -11.24 4.46 -5.84
C GLY A 59 -12.34 4.62 -4.80
N VAL A 60 -11.97 4.72 -3.53
CA VAL A 60 -12.89 4.91 -2.39
C VAL A 60 -13.69 6.20 -2.55
N THR A 61 -13.04 7.32 -2.85
CA THR A 61 -13.76 8.60 -3.04
C THR A 61 -14.67 8.61 -4.27
N LYS A 62 -14.27 7.95 -5.36
CA LYS A 62 -15.13 7.77 -6.54
C LYS A 62 -16.42 6.99 -6.25
N HIS A 63 -16.41 6.13 -5.24
CA HIS A 63 -17.60 5.44 -4.76
C HIS A 63 -18.40 6.22 -3.71
N GLY A 64 -18.09 7.49 -3.48
CA GLY A 64 -18.80 8.36 -2.55
C GLY A 64 -18.44 8.14 -1.08
N LEU A 65 -17.38 7.37 -0.80
CA LEU A 65 -16.88 7.14 0.55
C LEU A 65 -15.77 8.14 0.89
N LYS A 66 -15.51 8.33 2.19
CA LYS A 66 -14.49 9.25 2.69
C LYS A 66 -13.18 8.52 2.91
N ALA A 67 -12.13 8.97 2.24
CA ALA A 67 -10.78 8.44 2.37
C ALA A 67 -9.82 9.46 2.99
N GLY A 68 -8.84 8.96 3.76
CA GLY A 68 -7.70 9.73 4.22
C GLY A 68 -6.40 9.00 3.92
N PHE A 69 -5.30 9.72 3.86
CA PHE A 69 -4.01 9.15 3.50
C PHE A 69 -2.93 9.48 4.54
N ILE A 70 -2.28 8.45 5.06
CA ILE A 70 -1.08 8.56 5.90
C ILE A 70 0.12 8.23 5.03
N GLY A 71 1.02 9.18 4.85
CA GLY A 71 2.18 8.98 4.00
C GLY A 71 3.18 10.12 4.05
N LYS A 72 4.25 9.96 3.29
CA LYS A 72 5.30 10.97 3.21
C LYS A 72 5.62 11.27 1.75
N VAL A 73 5.75 12.56 1.44
CA VAL A 73 6.05 13.04 0.09
C VAL A 73 7.37 13.82 0.08
N SER A 74 7.94 14.04 -1.08
CA SER A 74 9.10 14.91 -1.24
C SER A 74 8.74 16.38 -1.01
N ASP A 75 9.71 17.17 -0.54
CA ASP A 75 9.56 18.63 -0.45
C ASP A 75 9.99 19.27 -1.77
N ASP A 76 9.17 19.06 -2.79
CA ASP A 76 9.33 19.60 -4.14
C ASP A 76 7.99 19.60 -4.90
N GLN A 77 8.01 20.05 -6.16
CA GLN A 77 6.81 20.17 -7.00
C GLN A 77 6.09 18.84 -7.25
N PHE A 78 6.76 17.70 -7.12
CA PHE A 78 6.08 16.41 -7.22
C PHE A 78 5.33 16.06 -5.93
N GLY A 79 5.89 16.41 -4.77
CA GLY A 79 5.17 16.28 -3.50
C GLY A 79 3.95 17.18 -3.45
N GLU A 80 4.07 18.43 -3.90
CA GLU A 80 2.94 19.36 -4.03
C GLU A 80 1.88 18.80 -4.98
N TYR A 81 2.28 18.31 -6.14
CA TYR A 81 1.35 17.70 -7.10
C TYR A 81 0.55 16.53 -6.51
N VAL A 82 1.15 15.70 -5.66
CA VAL A 82 0.42 14.59 -5.00
C VAL A 82 -0.62 15.13 -4.03
N VAL A 83 -0.25 16.13 -3.20
CA VAL A 83 -1.18 16.73 -2.23
C VAL A 83 -2.35 17.37 -2.96
N ASP A 84 -2.08 18.23 -3.94
CA ASP A 84 -3.12 18.88 -4.76
C ASP A 84 -4.03 17.85 -5.43
N TYR A 85 -3.44 16.79 -6.00
CA TYR A 85 -4.19 15.72 -6.65
C TYR A 85 -5.16 15.00 -5.70
N PHE A 86 -4.76 14.80 -4.45
CA PHE A 86 -5.61 14.17 -3.43
C PHE A 86 -6.69 15.14 -2.93
N ASP A 87 -6.32 16.39 -2.65
CA ASP A 87 -7.27 17.43 -2.20
C ASP A 87 -8.38 17.64 -3.23
N GLU A 88 -8.05 17.74 -4.53
CA GLU A 88 -9.02 17.84 -5.62
C GLU A 88 -10.01 16.66 -5.68
N ARG A 89 -9.64 15.52 -5.10
CA ARG A 89 -10.47 14.29 -5.07
C ARG A 89 -11.14 14.05 -3.73
N GLY A 90 -11.03 15.02 -2.81
CA GLY A 90 -11.65 14.94 -1.50
C GLY A 90 -11.04 13.89 -0.58
N ILE A 91 -9.76 13.52 -0.81
CA ILE A 91 -8.99 12.67 0.09
C ILE A 91 -8.38 13.57 1.17
N ASP A 92 -8.54 13.20 2.43
CA ASP A 92 -7.93 13.94 3.54
C ASP A 92 -6.40 13.76 3.53
N THR A 93 -5.69 14.87 3.36
CA THR A 93 -4.22 14.95 3.26
C THR A 93 -3.55 15.41 4.55
N SER A 94 -4.31 15.62 5.61
CA SER A 94 -3.81 16.16 6.89
C SER A 94 -2.72 15.33 7.56
N GLN A 95 -2.58 14.07 7.15
CA GLN A 95 -1.53 13.15 7.64
C GLN A 95 -0.47 12.86 6.56
N ILE A 96 -0.39 13.68 5.54
CA ILE A 96 0.71 13.64 4.58
C ILE A 96 1.77 14.63 5.05
N THR A 97 2.97 14.12 5.36
CA THR A 97 4.10 14.94 5.78
C THR A 97 5.15 15.03 4.67
N LYS A 98 5.93 16.11 4.68
CA LYS A 98 7.02 16.31 3.72
C LYS A 98 8.35 15.80 4.30
N CYS A 99 9.18 15.21 3.43
CA CYS A 99 10.57 14.91 3.77
C CYS A 99 11.41 16.18 3.81
N THR A 100 12.34 16.25 4.74
CA THR A 100 13.19 17.45 4.95
C THR A 100 14.66 17.22 4.61
N ASN A 101 15.07 15.98 4.29
CA ASN A 101 16.46 15.61 4.05
C ASN A 101 16.79 15.34 2.57
N GLY A 102 15.93 15.81 1.67
CA GLY A 102 16.11 15.70 0.22
C GLY A 102 15.66 14.39 -0.39
N GLU A 103 14.93 13.54 0.34
CA GLU A 103 14.29 12.35 -0.19
C GLU A 103 13.26 12.73 -1.26
N LYS A 104 13.14 11.88 -2.28
CA LYS A 104 12.28 12.14 -3.45
C LYS A 104 11.11 11.16 -3.49
N LEU A 105 10.04 11.55 -4.19
CA LEU A 105 9.02 10.56 -4.55
C LEU A 105 9.62 9.48 -5.46
N GLY A 106 9.12 8.27 -5.33
CA GLY A 106 9.42 7.22 -6.28
C GLY A 106 8.90 7.60 -7.67
N LEU A 107 9.72 7.41 -8.70
CA LEU A 107 9.33 7.65 -10.09
C LEU A 107 9.27 6.31 -10.81
N THR A 108 8.20 6.13 -11.57
CA THR A 108 7.96 4.94 -12.38
C THR A 108 7.84 5.34 -13.83
N PHE A 109 8.57 4.67 -14.72
CA PHE A 109 8.48 4.85 -16.17
C PHE A 109 7.98 3.55 -16.79
N THR A 110 6.83 3.61 -17.42
CA THR A 110 6.25 2.45 -18.10
C THR A 110 6.80 2.34 -19.51
N GLU A 111 7.23 1.14 -19.88
CA GLU A 111 7.54 0.74 -21.25
C GLU A 111 6.41 -0.13 -21.79
N MET A 112 5.90 0.20 -22.96
CA MET A 112 4.87 -0.57 -23.65
C MET A 112 5.41 -1.01 -25.00
N LEU A 113 5.70 -2.31 -25.16
CA LEU A 113 6.24 -2.90 -26.38
C LEU A 113 5.14 -3.48 -27.27
N SER A 114 4.04 -3.94 -26.67
CA SER A 114 2.86 -4.44 -27.35
C SER A 114 1.66 -4.43 -26.39
N PRO A 115 0.43 -4.76 -26.84
CA PRO A 115 -0.72 -4.92 -25.93
C PRO A 115 -0.54 -6.00 -24.85
N LYS A 116 0.47 -6.87 -24.99
CA LYS A 116 0.72 -8.00 -24.08
C LYS A 116 2.08 -7.93 -23.40
N GLU A 117 2.92 -6.98 -23.79
CA GLU A 117 4.30 -6.88 -23.31
C GLU A 117 4.56 -5.46 -22.82
N SER A 118 4.78 -5.35 -21.52
CA SER A 118 5.15 -4.10 -20.85
C SER A 118 6.19 -4.37 -19.78
N SER A 119 6.98 -3.36 -19.48
CA SER A 119 7.91 -3.37 -18.35
C SER A 119 7.89 -2.03 -17.62
N ILE A 120 8.51 -2.00 -16.45
CA ILE A 120 8.53 -0.81 -15.59
C ILE A 120 9.96 -0.55 -15.13
N LEU A 121 10.45 0.65 -15.42
CA LEU A 121 11.67 1.19 -14.82
C LEU A 121 11.30 2.03 -13.61
N MET A 122 11.83 1.70 -12.44
CA MET A 122 11.54 2.41 -11.20
C MET A 122 12.79 3.05 -10.59
N TYR A 123 12.65 4.30 -10.16
CA TYR A 123 13.64 4.99 -9.35
C TYR A 123 13.15 5.08 -7.91
N ARG A 124 13.71 4.24 -7.04
CA ARG A 124 13.30 4.10 -5.64
C ARG A 124 14.45 4.21 -4.61
N ASN A 125 15.51 4.90 -4.94
CA ASN A 125 16.60 5.13 -3.99
C ASN A 125 16.29 6.31 -3.07
N ARG A 126 16.31 6.10 -1.75
CA ARG A 126 16.02 7.14 -0.73
C ARG A 126 14.69 7.84 -0.99
N ILE A 127 13.64 7.05 -1.11
CA ILE A 127 12.31 7.55 -1.42
C ILE A 127 11.53 8.00 -0.19
N ALA A 128 10.67 8.99 -0.39
CA ALA A 128 9.92 9.66 0.66
C ALA A 128 8.97 8.70 1.40
N ASP A 129 8.27 7.82 0.68
CA ASP A 129 7.28 6.91 1.28
C ASP A 129 7.90 5.94 2.31
N LEU A 130 9.19 5.59 2.18
CA LEU A 130 9.91 4.78 3.15
C LEU A 130 10.49 5.58 4.35
N GLN A 131 10.32 6.89 4.35
CA GLN A 131 10.75 7.78 5.46
C GLN A 131 9.60 8.11 6.43
N LEU A 132 8.47 7.46 6.30
CA LEU A 132 7.39 7.61 7.27
C LEU A 132 7.88 7.15 8.65
N HIS A 133 7.79 8.04 9.65
CA HIS A 133 8.32 7.79 10.99
C HIS A 133 7.20 7.47 11.98
N VAL A 134 7.54 6.81 13.09
CA VAL A 134 6.55 6.51 14.13
C VAL A 134 5.86 7.76 14.68
N ASP A 135 6.52 8.91 14.66
CA ASP A 135 5.96 10.19 15.12
C ASP A 135 4.92 10.76 14.14
N ASP A 136 4.93 10.33 12.89
CA ASP A 136 3.91 10.70 11.88
C ASP A 136 2.59 9.92 12.08
N ILE A 137 2.51 8.98 13.02
CA ILE A 137 1.34 8.12 13.25
C ILE A 137 0.57 8.55 14.48
N HIS A 138 -0.65 9.05 14.26
CA HIS A 138 -1.50 9.64 15.29
C HIS A 138 -2.72 8.79 15.61
N GLU A 139 -2.89 8.42 16.90
CA GLU A 139 -3.98 7.57 17.38
C GLU A 139 -5.37 8.16 17.07
N ASP A 140 -5.54 9.46 17.32
CA ASP A 140 -6.84 10.12 17.13
C ASP A 140 -7.29 10.10 15.66
N TYR A 141 -6.35 10.17 14.72
CA TYR A 141 -6.66 10.05 13.31
C TYR A 141 -7.15 8.65 12.94
N ILE A 142 -6.44 7.62 13.41
CA ILE A 142 -6.82 6.21 13.19
C ILE A 142 -8.16 5.91 13.84
N LYS A 143 -8.42 6.43 15.04
CA LYS A 143 -9.67 6.25 15.78
C LYS A 143 -10.90 6.80 15.03
N ASN A 144 -10.71 7.84 14.21
CA ASN A 144 -11.78 8.43 13.43
C ASN A 144 -12.14 7.65 12.16
N ALA A 145 -11.40 6.61 11.82
CA ALA A 145 -11.65 5.78 10.65
C ALA A 145 -12.36 4.47 11.00
N LYS A 146 -13.30 4.03 10.16
CA LYS A 146 -13.95 2.71 10.26
C LYS A 146 -12.94 1.59 10.02
N ALA A 147 -12.03 1.81 9.06
CA ALA A 147 -10.93 0.90 8.75
C ALA A 147 -9.65 1.65 8.37
N ILE A 148 -8.52 0.97 8.58
CA ILE A 148 -7.22 1.37 8.04
C ILE A 148 -6.69 0.27 7.13
N LEU A 149 -6.24 0.65 5.93
CA LEU A 149 -5.51 -0.25 5.04
C LEU A 149 -4.01 -0.02 5.19
N ILE A 150 -3.29 -1.09 5.48
CA ILE A 150 -1.83 -1.12 5.53
C ILE A 150 -1.33 -1.80 4.25
N SER A 151 -0.54 -1.08 3.44
CA SER A 151 0.15 -1.69 2.30
C SER A 151 1.44 -2.35 2.74
N GLY A 152 1.68 -3.57 2.27
CA GLY A 152 2.91 -4.31 2.56
C GLY A 152 4.17 -3.62 2.04
N THR A 153 4.05 -2.72 1.06
CA THR A 153 5.18 -1.90 0.61
C THR A 153 5.74 -0.98 1.70
N ALA A 154 4.91 -0.59 2.69
CA ALA A 154 5.37 0.19 3.84
C ALA A 154 6.23 -0.61 4.83
N LEU A 155 6.19 -1.94 4.76
CA LEU A 155 6.96 -2.84 5.62
C LEU A 155 8.37 -3.14 5.09
N ALA A 156 8.70 -2.66 3.89
CA ALA A 156 9.93 -3.03 3.19
C ALA A 156 11.20 -2.54 3.89
N GLU A 157 11.18 -1.34 4.45
CA GLU A 157 12.37 -0.71 5.04
C GLU A 157 12.00 0.21 6.21
N SER A 158 12.93 0.33 7.18
CA SER A 158 12.84 1.32 8.27
C SER A 158 13.15 2.74 7.73
N PRO A 159 12.50 3.79 8.28
CA PRO A 159 11.60 3.80 9.44
C PRO A 159 10.12 3.51 9.11
N SER A 160 9.72 3.38 7.85
CA SER A 160 8.32 3.17 7.45
C SER A 160 7.74 1.86 8.01
N ARG A 161 8.58 0.83 8.13
CA ARG A 161 8.23 -0.45 8.73
C ARG A 161 7.69 -0.30 10.16
N GLU A 162 8.42 0.40 11.00
CA GLU A 162 8.05 0.66 12.39
C GLU A 162 6.81 1.54 12.49
N ALA A 163 6.67 2.51 11.59
CA ALA A 163 5.49 3.36 11.51
C ALA A 163 4.24 2.53 11.15
N ALA A 164 4.32 1.64 10.17
CA ALA A 164 3.23 0.75 9.78
C ALA A 164 2.85 -0.20 10.92
N ILE A 165 3.82 -0.80 11.62
CA ILE A 165 3.56 -1.65 12.78
C ILE A 165 2.90 -0.85 13.92
N LYS A 166 3.36 0.38 14.20
CA LYS A 166 2.71 1.27 15.19
C LYS A 166 1.26 1.55 14.78
N ALA A 167 0.98 1.82 13.52
CA ALA A 167 -0.38 2.04 13.05
C ALA A 167 -1.30 0.84 13.29
N VAL A 168 -0.79 -0.38 13.06
CA VAL A 168 -1.50 -1.64 13.38
C VAL A 168 -1.79 -1.73 14.89
N MET A 169 -0.79 -1.48 15.74
CA MET A 169 -0.97 -1.53 17.20
C MET A 169 -2.01 -0.52 17.68
N LEU A 170 -1.97 0.71 17.15
CA LEU A 170 -2.95 1.74 17.50
C LEU A 170 -4.34 1.39 16.99
N ALA A 171 -4.47 0.89 15.77
CA ALA A 171 -5.75 0.45 15.21
C ALA A 171 -6.41 -0.62 16.08
N LYS A 172 -5.65 -1.61 16.55
CA LYS A 172 -6.13 -2.63 17.50
C LYS A 172 -6.60 -1.99 18.81
N LYS A 173 -5.79 -1.07 19.37
CA LYS A 173 -6.09 -0.38 20.64
C LYS A 173 -7.43 0.38 20.57
N VAL A 174 -7.71 1.04 19.45
CA VAL A 174 -8.92 1.85 19.26
C VAL A 174 -10.03 1.13 18.50
N ASN A 175 -9.88 -0.18 18.27
CA ASN A 175 -10.85 -1.03 17.56
C ASN A 175 -11.19 -0.53 16.14
N THR A 176 -10.22 0.05 15.41
CA THR A 176 -10.32 0.33 13.99
C THR A 176 -10.02 -0.95 13.22
N LYS A 177 -10.84 -1.30 12.23
CA LYS A 177 -10.63 -2.51 11.43
C LYS A 177 -9.37 -2.40 10.59
N ILE A 178 -8.61 -3.49 10.50
CA ILE A 178 -7.33 -3.53 9.78
C ILE A 178 -7.49 -4.35 8.51
N ILE A 179 -7.21 -3.71 7.38
CA ILE A 179 -7.11 -4.34 6.07
C ILE A 179 -5.63 -4.38 5.71
N PHE A 180 -5.11 -5.56 5.44
CA PHE A 180 -3.74 -5.74 4.98
C PHE A 180 -3.74 -6.08 3.49
N ASP A 181 -3.26 -5.15 2.66
CA ASP A 181 -2.95 -5.37 1.25
C ASP A 181 -1.48 -5.78 1.14
N ILE A 182 -1.22 -7.04 0.80
CA ILE A 182 0.14 -7.59 0.79
C ILE A 182 1.03 -6.82 -0.18
N ASP A 183 0.51 -6.45 -1.37
CA ASP A 183 1.18 -5.58 -2.37
C ASP A 183 2.69 -5.87 -2.50
N TYR A 184 3.04 -7.14 -2.71
CA TYR A 184 4.43 -7.59 -2.80
C TYR A 184 5.13 -6.97 -4.01
N ARG A 185 6.37 -6.52 -3.76
CA ARG A 185 7.28 -6.03 -4.81
C ARG A 185 8.67 -6.56 -4.51
N GLU A 186 9.14 -7.49 -5.33
CA GLU A 186 10.41 -8.21 -5.17
C GLU A 186 11.60 -7.27 -4.91
N TYR A 187 11.69 -6.19 -5.66
CA TYR A 187 12.79 -5.21 -5.57
C TYR A 187 12.86 -4.44 -4.24
N ASN A 188 11.86 -4.54 -3.37
CA ASN A 188 11.84 -3.90 -2.05
C ASN A 188 12.51 -4.77 -0.96
N TRP A 189 12.79 -6.03 -1.23
CA TRP A 189 13.14 -7.00 -0.21
C TRP A 189 14.50 -7.64 -0.48
N LYS A 190 15.26 -7.94 0.58
CA LYS A 190 16.54 -8.62 0.48
C LYS A 190 16.40 -10.12 0.31
N ASN A 191 15.40 -10.70 0.94
CA ASN A 191 15.11 -12.13 0.89
C ASN A 191 13.67 -12.44 1.34
N ALA A 192 13.23 -13.68 1.08
CA ALA A 192 11.88 -14.12 1.40
C ALA A 192 11.62 -14.31 2.91
N ASP A 193 12.65 -14.46 3.72
CA ASP A 193 12.49 -14.60 5.18
C ASP A 193 12.09 -13.28 5.82
N GLU A 194 12.70 -12.16 5.37
CA GLU A 194 12.25 -10.83 5.80
C GLU A 194 10.77 -10.59 5.45
N ILE A 195 10.35 -10.97 4.25
CA ILE A 195 8.94 -10.86 3.83
C ILE A 195 8.06 -11.64 4.80
N SER A 196 8.36 -12.91 5.02
CA SER A 196 7.57 -13.78 5.90
C SER A 196 7.49 -13.24 7.33
N ILE A 197 8.60 -12.71 7.88
CA ILE A 197 8.62 -12.13 9.22
C ILE A 197 7.67 -10.93 9.31
N TYR A 198 7.88 -9.91 8.47
CA TYR A 198 7.16 -8.65 8.63
C TYR A 198 5.72 -8.72 8.15
N TYR A 199 5.45 -9.45 7.07
CA TYR A 199 4.06 -9.66 6.62
C TYR A 199 3.25 -10.46 7.63
N SER A 200 3.83 -11.50 8.24
CA SER A 200 3.13 -12.29 9.24
C SER A 200 2.80 -11.51 10.52
N ILE A 201 3.60 -10.51 10.89
CA ILE A 201 3.30 -9.62 12.03
C ILE A 201 1.99 -8.87 11.77
N VAL A 202 1.87 -8.24 10.61
CA VAL A 202 0.66 -7.48 10.25
C VAL A 202 -0.53 -8.40 9.97
N ALA A 203 -0.30 -9.49 9.22
CA ALA A 203 -1.34 -10.47 8.88
C ALA A 203 -2.03 -11.08 10.11
N LYS A 204 -1.30 -11.29 11.21
CA LYS A 204 -1.86 -11.82 12.47
C LYS A 204 -2.88 -10.88 13.11
N GLU A 205 -2.72 -9.58 12.91
CA GLU A 205 -3.56 -8.54 13.50
C GLU A 205 -4.68 -8.06 12.56
N ALA A 206 -4.58 -8.39 11.27
CA ALA A 206 -5.53 -7.94 10.25
C ALA A 206 -6.90 -8.62 10.37
N ASP A 207 -7.96 -7.85 10.17
CA ASP A 207 -9.34 -8.34 10.04
C ASP A 207 -9.59 -8.87 8.61
N ILE A 208 -8.95 -8.24 7.60
CA ILE A 208 -9.01 -8.63 6.18
C ILE A 208 -7.58 -8.66 5.63
N ILE A 209 -7.25 -9.69 4.85
CA ILE A 209 -5.98 -9.78 4.12
C ILE A 209 -6.31 -9.95 2.64
N MET A 210 -5.69 -9.13 1.80
CA MET A 210 -5.81 -9.19 0.35
C MET A 210 -4.44 -9.45 -0.28
N GLY A 211 -4.43 -10.31 -1.29
CA GLY A 211 -3.21 -10.64 -2.01
C GLY A 211 -3.41 -11.75 -3.02
N SER A 212 -2.42 -11.97 -3.86
CA SER A 212 -2.31 -13.14 -4.75
C SER A 212 -1.91 -14.38 -3.97
N ARG A 213 -2.02 -15.55 -4.61
CA ARG A 213 -1.56 -16.81 -4.00
C ARG A 213 -0.07 -16.76 -3.65
N GLU A 214 0.76 -16.24 -4.54
CA GLU A 214 2.20 -16.09 -4.31
C GLU A 214 2.50 -15.23 -3.09
N GLU A 215 1.78 -14.14 -2.91
CA GLU A 215 1.93 -13.25 -1.78
C GLU A 215 1.56 -13.91 -0.45
N PHE A 216 0.51 -14.73 -0.44
CA PHE A 216 0.16 -15.55 0.73
C PHE A 216 1.25 -16.61 1.02
N ASP A 217 1.77 -17.28 -0.02
CA ASP A 217 2.82 -18.28 0.16
C ASP A 217 4.11 -17.66 0.73
N LEU A 218 4.49 -16.47 0.28
CA LEU A 218 5.61 -15.69 0.85
C LEU A 218 5.37 -15.29 2.30
N THR A 219 4.16 -14.83 2.62
CA THR A 219 3.79 -14.43 3.98
C THR A 219 3.90 -15.58 4.97
N GLU A 220 3.51 -16.79 4.55
CA GLU A 220 3.47 -17.97 5.39
C GLU A 220 4.74 -18.85 5.31
N LYS A 221 5.73 -18.46 4.51
CA LYS A 221 6.92 -19.28 4.22
C LYS A 221 7.57 -19.89 5.45
N LEU A 222 7.93 -19.08 6.43
CA LEU A 222 8.60 -19.54 7.67
C LEU A 222 7.67 -20.34 8.59
N ILE A 223 6.36 -20.19 8.46
CA ILE A 223 5.38 -20.92 9.27
C ILE A 223 5.18 -22.33 8.68
N LYS A 224 5.28 -22.44 7.35
CA LYS A 224 5.09 -23.68 6.61
C LYS A 224 6.38 -24.49 6.43
N GLU A 225 7.52 -23.91 6.79
CA GLU A 225 8.82 -24.59 6.66
C GLU A 225 8.85 -25.88 7.51
N GLY A 226 8.98 -27.02 6.83
CA GLY A 226 8.90 -28.34 7.46
C GLY A 226 7.52 -29.00 7.49
N MET A 227 6.48 -28.35 6.98
CA MET A 227 5.15 -28.95 6.83
C MET A 227 5.04 -29.70 5.50
N THR A 228 4.28 -30.80 5.50
CA THR A 228 3.85 -31.45 4.26
C THR A 228 2.86 -30.57 3.49
N ASP A 229 2.68 -30.82 2.19
CA ASP A 229 1.71 -30.09 1.36
C ASP A 229 0.28 -30.19 1.91
N GLU A 230 -0.09 -31.35 2.51
CA GLU A 230 -1.40 -31.58 3.14
C GLU A 230 -1.56 -30.75 4.43
N GLU A 231 -0.54 -30.71 5.29
CA GLU A 231 -0.52 -29.93 6.53
C GLU A 231 -0.53 -28.43 6.22
N SER A 232 0.22 -27.98 5.22
CA SER A 232 0.26 -26.61 4.75
C SER A 232 -1.11 -26.17 4.23
N ALA A 233 -1.79 -27.00 3.41
CA ALA A 233 -3.12 -26.72 2.90
C ALA A 233 -4.20 -26.75 3.98
N ALA A 234 -4.06 -27.59 5.01
CA ALA A 234 -4.95 -27.64 6.16
C ALA A 234 -4.78 -26.40 7.08
N THR A 235 -3.53 -25.96 7.30
CA THR A 235 -3.22 -24.80 8.12
C THR A 235 -3.71 -23.51 7.47
N GLY A 236 -3.54 -23.33 6.17
CA GLY A 236 -4.08 -22.19 5.40
C GLY A 236 -5.61 -22.13 5.47
N ARG A 237 -6.30 -23.26 5.31
CA ARG A 237 -7.76 -23.35 5.47
C ARG A 237 -8.23 -23.10 6.89
N GLN A 238 -7.53 -23.63 7.92
CA GLN A 238 -7.88 -23.42 9.32
C GLN A 238 -7.62 -21.98 9.79
N LYS A 239 -6.57 -21.31 9.31
CA LYS A 239 -6.33 -19.89 9.64
C LYS A 239 -7.34 -18.98 8.96
N MET A 240 -7.68 -19.26 7.71
CA MET A 240 -8.78 -18.57 7.02
C MET A 240 -10.11 -18.77 7.74
N GLN A 241 -10.39 -19.96 8.27
CA GLN A 241 -11.54 -20.25 9.14
C GLN A 241 -11.38 -19.68 10.56
N ARG A 242 -10.18 -19.62 11.13
CA ARG A 242 -9.94 -19.04 12.46
C ARG A 242 -9.94 -17.51 12.46
N SER A 243 -9.43 -16.85 11.42
CA SER A 243 -9.63 -15.41 11.26
C SER A 243 -11.10 -15.04 11.08
N LEU A 244 -11.89 -15.95 10.51
CA LEU A 244 -13.35 -15.85 10.41
C LEU A 244 -14.10 -16.31 11.68
N SER A 245 -13.48 -17.11 12.57
CA SER A 245 -14.11 -17.69 13.77
C SER A 245 -13.55 -17.18 15.11
N SER A 246 -12.34 -16.62 15.18
CA SER A 246 -11.77 -16.06 16.40
C SER A 246 -12.30 -14.66 16.76
N ASN A 247 -13.12 -14.08 15.89
CA ASN A 247 -13.96 -12.92 16.22
C ASN A 247 -15.35 -13.34 16.75
N THR A 248 -15.43 -14.54 17.35
CA THR A 248 -16.67 -15.07 17.93
C THR A 248 -16.47 -15.36 19.42
N VAL A 249 -16.25 -14.32 20.23
CA VAL A 249 -16.62 -14.25 21.65
C VAL A 249 -16.95 -12.81 21.97
#